data_a7a712e80a4fc626a0cd1257efdff087
#
_entry.id   a7a712e80a4fc626a0cd1257efdff087
#
_cell.length_a   1.000
_cell.length_b   1.000
_cell.length_c   1.000
_cell.angle_alpha   90.00
_cell.angle_beta   90.00
_cell.angle_gamma   90.00
#
_symmetry.space_group_name_H-M   'P 1'
#
loop_
_entity.id
_entity.type
_entity.pdbx_description
1 polymer ?
#
loop_
_entity_poly.entity_id
_entity_poly.type
_entity_poly.pdbx_seq_one_letter_code
_entity_poly.pdbx_strand_id
1 'polypeptide(L)'
;MIRKYIIGVVALLATLVLPALAIDHKGITSDQLDKNSFTLMQNGKPTPILMDVTDERGISIAVENLAEDFRRVGGTRAEVLATPRVSRFVLIGSLQSRYIRQLIKDQKLDVSILKGKSEQYLITTVNRPFANVDEVLVVVGSDRRGAIYGTYELSEQIGVSPWYWWADVPVVRQQNLAIERGNYTAGEPAVKYRGLFLN
;
A
#
# COMPACT_ATOMS: atom_id res chain seq x y z
N MET A 1 -0.60 10.89 59.40
CA MET A 1 -1.71 10.83 58.40
C MET A 1 -1.29 11.25 56.99
N ILE A 2 -0.47 12.25 56.78
CA ILE A 2 -0.05 12.81 55.47
C ILE A 2 0.68 11.74 54.58
N ARG A 3 1.49 10.87 55.14
CA ARG A 3 2.28 9.87 54.42
C ARG A 3 1.44 8.81 53.65
N LYS A 4 0.22 8.51 54.14
CA LYS A 4 -0.70 7.57 53.51
C LYS A 4 -1.38 8.15 52.27
N TYR A 5 -1.62 9.46 52.24
CA TYR A 5 -2.23 10.14 51.08
C TYR A 5 -1.24 10.35 49.93
N ILE A 6 0.06 10.54 50.24
CA ILE A 6 1.09 10.66 49.22
C ILE A 6 1.26 9.36 48.44
N ILE A 7 1.23 8.22 49.12
CA ILE A 7 1.32 6.89 48.45
C ILE A 7 0.07 6.64 47.56
N GLY A 8 -1.12 7.04 47.99
CA GLY A 8 -2.33 6.91 47.20
C GLY A 8 -2.36 7.78 45.94
N VAL A 9 -1.82 9.01 46.00
CA VAL A 9 -1.73 9.93 44.86
C VAL A 9 -0.68 9.50 43.86
N VAL A 10 0.45 8.94 44.30
CA VAL A 10 1.50 8.41 43.44
C VAL A 10 1.01 7.12 42.76
N ALA A 11 0.26 6.27 43.44
CA ALA A 11 -0.36 5.07 42.82
C ALA A 11 -1.44 5.45 41.78
N LEU A 12 -2.22 6.51 42.02
CA LEU A 12 -3.25 6.98 41.08
C LEU A 12 -2.64 7.64 39.83
N LEU A 13 -1.51 8.35 39.97
CA LEU A 13 -0.77 8.91 38.84
C LEU A 13 -0.06 7.84 37.99
N ALA A 14 0.37 6.74 38.60
CA ALA A 14 1.02 5.64 37.86
C ALA A 14 0.04 4.83 36.99
N THR A 15 -1.27 4.87 37.29
CA THR A 15 -2.30 4.16 36.47
C THR A 15 -2.79 4.95 35.28
N LEU A 16 -2.41 6.23 35.13
CA LEU A 16 -2.82 7.11 34.02
C LEU A 16 -1.86 7.14 32.84
N VAL A 17 -0.71 6.45 32.94
CA VAL A 17 0.14 6.16 31.76
C VAL A 17 -0.35 4.87 31.13
N LEU A 18 -1.54 4.91 30.54
CA LEU A 18 -1.88 3.92 29.51
C LEU A 18 -0.86 4.13 28.38
N PRO A 19 -0.06 3.12 28.00
CA PRO A 19 0.68 3.21 26.78
C PRO A 19 -0.37 3.46 25.69
N ALA A 20 -0.24 4.56 24.95
CA ALA A 20 -0.93 4.68 23.69
C ALA A 20 -0.47 3.45 22.88
N LEU A 21 -1.30 2.44 22.79
CA LEU A 21 -1.13 1.36 21.86
C LEU A 21 -1.18 2.03 20.49
N ALA A 22 -0.02 2.41 19.97
CA ALA A 22 0.11 2.70 18.57
C ALA A 22 -0.51 1.47 17.89
N ILE A 23 -1.48 1.68 17.03
CA ILE A 23 -1.99 0.62 16.15
C ILE A 23 -0.74 0.20 15.38
N ASP A 24 -0.18 -0.94 15.78
CA ASP A 24 0.97 -1.53 15.12
C ASP A 24 0.45 -2.03 13.76
N HIS A 25 0.55 -1.18 12.75
CA HIS A 25 0.40 -1.58 11.37
C HIS A 25 1.55 -2.54 11.08
N LYS A 26 1.27 -3.84 11.22
CA LYS A 26 2.23 -4.89 10.89
C LYS A 26 2.72 -4.61 9.47
N GLY A 27 3.96 -4.16 9.37
CA GLY A 27 4.59 -3.92 8.09
C GLY A 27 4.57 -5.20 7.25
N ILE A 28 4.11 -5.09 6.02
CA ILE A 28 4.08 -6.20 5.05
C ILE A 28 5.33 -6.19 4.16
N THR A 29 6.22 -5.22 4.37
CA THR A 29 7.47 -5.06 3.64
C THR A 29 8.68 -5.45 4.48
N SER A 30 9.75 -5.87 3.80
CA SER A 30 11.05 -6.25 4.36
C SER A 30 12.16 -5.71 3.47
N ASP A 31 13.35 -5.50 4.02
CA ASP A 31 14.58 -5.22 3.28
C ASP A 31 15.27 -6.51 2.76
N GLN A 32 14.80 -7.68 3.20
CA GLN A 32 15.30 -8.98 2.78
C GLN A 32 14.60 -9.46 1.52
N LEU A 33 15.39 -9.68 0.47
CA LEU A 33 14.91 -10.23 -0.81
C LEU A 33 15.00 -11.75 -0.77
N ASP A 34 13.89 -12.43 -0.60
CA ASP A 34 13.83 -13.88 -0.58
C ASP A 34 12.86 -14.46 -1.63
N LYS A 35 12.80 -15.80 -1.72
CA LYS A 35 11.94 -16.50 -2.68
C LYS A 35 10.44 -16.42 -2.36
N ASN A 36 10.10 -16.08 -1.11
CA ASN A 36 8.72 -15.99 -0.63
C ASN A 36 8.19 -14.56 -0.70
N SER A 37 8.97 -13.64 -1.22
CA SER A 37 8.61 -12.23 -1.35
C SER A 37 8.56 -11.77 -2.81
N PHE A 38 7.86 -10.68 -3.07
CA PHE A 38 7.88 -9.95 -4.32
C PHE A 38 8.84 -8.75 -4.17
N THR A 39 9.83 -8.66 -5.03
CA THR A 39 10.80 -7.55 -5.00
C THR A 39 10.16 -6.27 -5.50
N LEU A 40 10.01 -5.28 -4.62
CA LEU A 40 9.55 -3.93 -4.95
C LEU A 40 10.69 -3.01 -5.39
N MET A 41 11.87 -3.19 -4.80
CA MET A 41 13.07 -2.41 -5.11
C MET A 41 14.32 -3.22 -4.79
N GLN A 42 15.34 -3.11 -5.63
CA GLN A 42 16.64 -3.73 -5.43
C GLN A 42 17.77 -2.76 -5.78
N ASN A 43 18.72 -2.56 -4.87
CA ASN A 43 19.84 -1.62 -5.03
C ASN A 43 19.37 -0.21 -5.46
N GLY A 44 18.31 0.29 -4.84
CA GLY A 44 17.72 1.60 -5.15
C GLY A 44 16.96 1.68 -6.48
N LYS A 45 16.86 0.57 -7.22
CA LYS A 45 16.10 0.50 -8.48
C LYS A 45 14.72 -0.12 -8.22
N PRO A 46 13.63 0.65 -8.35
CA PRO A 46 12.28 0.13 -8.13
C PRO A 46 11.82 -0.74 -9.29
N THR A 47 10.96 -1.70 -8.97
CA THR A 47 10.17 -2.46 -9.94
C THR A 47 9.23 -1.51 -10.66
N PRO A 48 9.11 -1.56 -12.00
CA PRO A 48 8.20 -0.71 -12.76
C PRO A 48 6.75 -0.88 -12.36
N ILE A 49 5.94 0.15 -12.59
CA ILE A 49 4.51 0.15 -12.30
C ILE A 49 3.75 0.13 -13.62
N LEU A 50 2.83 -0.81 -13.81
CA LEU A 50 1.92 -0.88 -14.96
C LEU A 50 0.55 -0.36 -14.55
N MET A 51 -0.01 0.53 -15.35
CA MET A 51 -1.40 0.96 -15.23
C MET A 51 -2.12 0.94 -16.58
N ASP A 52 -3.42 0.77 -16.56
CA ASP A 52 -4.25 0.97 -17.73
C ASP A 52 -4.49 2.46 -17.94
N VAL A 53 -4.01 3.00 -19.06
CA VAL A 53 -4.18 4.43 -19.38
C VAL A 53 -5.64 4.82 -19.62
N THR A 54 -6.54 3.85 -19.79
CA THR A 54 -7.99 4.06 -19.95
C THR A 54 -8.75 3.94 -18.64
N ASP A 55 -8.07 3.61 -17.53
CA ASP A 55 -8.69 3.60 -16.20
C ASP A 55 -8.86 5.04 -15.67
N GLU A 56 -9.48 5.18 -14.53
CA GLU A 56 -9.88 6.47 -13.94
C GLU A 56 -8.65 7.37 -13.64
N ARG A 57 -8.74 8.66 -14.04
CA ARG A 57 -7.65 9.64 -13.86
C ARG A 57 -7.12 9.75 -12.43
N GLY A 58 -7.98 9.58 -11.42
CA GLY A 58 -7.53 9.60 -10.02
C GLY A 58 -6.51 8.52 -9.71
N ILE A 59 -6.62 7.35 -10.36
CA ILE A 59 -5.68 6.24 -10.20
C ILE A 59 -4.34 6.60 -10.83
N SER A 60 -4.32 7.24 -12.02
CA SER A 60 -3.08 7.68 -12.64
C SER A 60 -2.30 8.66 -11.77
N ILE A 61 -2.98 9.58 -11.10
CA ILE A 61 -2.35 10.52 -10.14
C ILE A 61 -1.72 9.74 -8.97
N ALA A 62 -2.42 8.79 -8.39
CA ALA A 62 -1.88 7.98 -7.29
C ALA A 62 -0.67 7.13 -7.73
N VAL A 63 -0.69 6.58 -8.94
CA VAL A 63 0.44 5.85 -9.54
C VAL A 63 1.67 6.74 -9.72
N GLU A 64 1.48 7.97 -10.22
CA GLU A 64 2.56 8.94 -10.37
C GLU A 64 3.17 9.33 -9.01
N ASN A 65 2.32 9.50 -7.98
CA ASN A 65 2.77 9.77 -6.61
C ASN A 65 3.58 8.59 -6.06
N LEU A 66 3.11 7.35 -6.22
CA LEU A 66 3.87 6.16 -5.79
C LEU A 66 5.20 6.03 -6.52
N ALA A 67 5.24 6.32 -7.82
CA ALA A 67 6.49 6.33 -8.59
C ALA A 67 7.50 7.34 -8.01
N GLU A 68 7.03 8.50 -7.58
CA GLU A 68 7.84 9.52 -6.91
C GLU A 68 8.22 9.11 -5.48
N ASP A 69 7.36 8.39 -4.77
CA ASP A 69 7.64 7.86 -3.43
C ASP A 69 8.79 6.84 -3.47
N PHE A 70 8.88 6.01 -4.51
CA PHE A 70 10.07 5.18 -4.73
C PHE A 70 11.35 6.01 -4.88
N ARG A 71 11.29 7.18 -5.52
CA ARG A 71 12.44 8.11 -5.58
C ARG A 71 12.80 8.67 -4.21
N ARG A 72 11.81 9.00 -3.39
CA ARG A 72 12.03 9.47 -2.01
C ARG A 72 12.73 8.41 -1.16
N VAL A 73 12.32 7.16 -1.30
CA VAL A 73 12.85 6.03 -0.52
C VAL A 73 14.18 5.51 -1.08
N GLY A 74 14.26 5.21 -2.37
CA GLY A 74 15.39 4.50 -2.99
C GLY A 74 16.36 5.39 -3.79
N GLY A 75 15.94 6.62 -4.08
CA GLY A 75 16.72 7.56 -4.92
C GLY A 75 16.35 7.52 -6.40
N THR A 76 15.67 6.48 -6.89
CA THR A 76 15.27 6.34 -8.29
C THR A 76 13.75 6.30 -8.39
N ARG A 77 13.18 7.08 -9.32
CA ARG A 77 11.73 7.06 -9.60
C ARG A 77 11.36 5.78 -10.33
N ALA A 78 10.23 5.17 -9.95
CA ALA A 78 9.74 4.01 -10.68
C ALA A 78 9.28 4.38 -12.10
N GLU A 79 9.57 3.52 -13.06
CA GLU A 79 9.06 3.67 -14.42
C GLU A 79 7.57 3.32 -14.46
N VAL A 80 6.75 4.18 -15.09
CA VAL A 80 5.32 3.92 -15.28
C VAL A 80 5.10 3.41 -16.71
N LEU A 81 4.51 2.22 -16.82
CA LEU A 81 4.29 1.49 -18.06
C LEU A 81 2.81 1.56 -18.47
N ALA A 82 2.56 1.69 -19.76
CA ALA A 82 1.23 1.57 -20.36
C ALA A 82 0.95 0.15 -20.90
N THR A 83 2.00 -0.64 -21.12
CA THR A 83 1.92 -2.01 -21.63
C THR A 83 2.93 -2.91 -20.90
N PRO A 84 2.63 -4.21 -20.71
CA PRO A 84 3.55 -5.16 -20.08
C PRO A 84 4.72 -5.44 -21.05
N ARG A 85 5.93 -4.97 -20.69
CA ARG A 85 7.15 -5.14 -21.49
C ARG A 85 8.36 -5.62 -20.69
N VAL A 86 8.13 -5.95 -19.43
CA VAL A 86 9.12 -6.48 -18.49
C VAL A 86 8.56 -7.70 -17.80
N SER A 87 9.45 -8.57 -17.30
CA SER A 87 9.03 -9.84 -16.67
C SER A 87 8.41 -9.67 -15.27
N ARG A 88 8.60 -8.50 -14.64
CA ARG A 88 8.08 -8.20 -13.29
C ARG A 88 7.64 -6.75 -13.21
N PHE A 89 6.48 -6.47 -12.63
CA PHE A 89 5.97 -5.11 -12.38
C PHE A 89 4.89 -5.10 -11.30
N VAL A 90 4.58 -3.90 -10.79
CA VAL A 90 3.40 -3.66 -9.95
C VAL A 90 2.25 -3.27 -10.85
N LEU A 91 1.14 -4.00 -10.84
CA LEU A 91 -0.07 -3.70 -11.61
C LEU A 91 -1.08 -2.98 -10.72
N ILE A 92 -1.45 -1.76 -11.07
CA ILE A 92 -2.40 -0.95 -10.30
C ILE A 92 -3.62 -0.63 -11.16
N GLY A 93 -4.82 -0.82 -10.59
CA GLY A 93 -6.06 -0.48 -11.29
C GLY A 93 -7.32 -0.78 -10.50
N SER A 94 -8.45 -0.33 -11.04
CA SER A 94 -9.78 -0.72 -10.57
C SER A 94 -10.21 -2.05 -11.20
N LEU A 95 -11.36 -2.60 -10.76
CA LEU A 95 -11.99 -3.74 -11.43
C LEU A 95 -12.37 -3.45 -12.90
N GLN A 96 -12.33 -2.17 -13.35
CA GLN A 96 -12.60 -1.78 -14.74
C GLN A 96 -11.36 -1.80 -15.63
N SER A 97 -10.15 -1.82 -15.06
CA SER A 97 -8.90 -1.92 -15.81
C SER A 97 -8.89 -3.15 -16.72
N ARG A 98 -8.47 -2.97 -17.97
CA ARG A 98 -8.39 -4.08 -18.95
C ARG A 98 -7.46 -5.20 -18.51
N TYR A 99 -6.34 -4.87 -17.85
CA TYR A 99 -5.40 -5.87 -17.37
C TYR A 99 -5.95 -6.66 -16.19
N ILE A 100 -6.63 -5.98 -15.25
CA ILE A 100 -7.30 -6.63 -14.12
C ILE A 100 -8.42 -7.55 -14.64
N ARG A 101 -9.27 -7.07 -15.54
CA ARG A 101 -10.33 -7.90 -16.15
C ARG A 101 -9.79 -9.12 -16.89
N GLN A 102 -8.64 -8.98 -17.55
CA GLN A 102 -7.98 -10.09 -18.20
C GLN A 102 -7.55 -11.16 -17.18
N LEU A 103 -6.91 -10.76 -16.07
CA LEU A 103 -6.50 -11.70 -15.02
C LEU A 103 -7.70 -12.41 -14.36
N ILE A 104 -8.80 -11.69 -14.15
CA ILE A 104 -10.03 -12.29 -13.61
C ILE A 104 -10.63 -13.28 -14.61
N LYS A 105 -10.73 -12.91 -15.89
CA LYS A 105 -11.23 -13.80 -16.97
C LYS A 105 -10.41 -15.08 -17.10
N ASP A 106 -9.09 -14.97 -16.99
CA ASP A 106 -8.15 -16.08 -17.07
C ASP A 106 -8.05 -16.89 -15.76
N GLN A 107 -8.88 -16.58 -14.76
CA GLN A 107 -8.93 -17.22 -13.43
C GLN A 107 -7.57 -17.19 -12.69
N LYS A 108 -6.76 -16.16 -12.96
CA LYS A 108 -5.45 -15.95 -12.33
C LYS A 108 -5.51 -15.00 -11.12
N LEU A 109 -6.58 -14.22 -11.00
CA LEU A 109 -6.82 -13.28 -9.91
C LEU A 109 -8.20 -13.49 -9.31
N ASP A 110 -8.24 -13.88 -8.04
CA ASP A 110 -9.48 -13.94 -7.26
C ASP A 110 -9.75 -12.57 -6.60
N VAL A 111 -10.86 -11.97 -6.98
CA VAL A 111 -11.33 -10.68 -6.45
C VAL A 111 -12.66 -10.82 -5.69
N SER A 112 -13.00 -12.04 -5.24
CA SER A 112 -14.24 -12.31 -4.53
C SER A 112 -14.45 -11.41 -3.30
N ILE A 113 -13.35 -11.09 -2.60
CA ILE A 113 -13.33 -10.19 -1.43
C ILE A 113 -13.76 -8.76 -1.76
N LEU A 114 -13.65 -8.33 -3.03
CA LEU A 114 -14.01 -6.98 -3.48
C LEU A 114 -15.44 -6.90 -4.04
N LYS A 115 -16.10 -8.06 -4.23
CA LYS A 115 -17.43 -8.11 -4.88
C LYS A 115 -18.49 -7.44 -4.01
N GLY A 116 -19.16 -6.44 -4.57
CA GLY A 116 -20.20 -5.67 -3.89
C GLY A 116 -19.67 -4.73 -2.80
N LYS A 117 -18.37 -4.52 -2.73
CA LYS A 117 -17.71 -3.62 -1.78
C LYS A 117 -17.44 -2.26 -2.41
N SER A 118 -17.36 -1.24 -1.55
CA SER A 118 -16.98 0.12 -1.94
C SER A 118 -15.66 0.49 -1.27
N GLU A 119 -14.80 1.18 -2.03
CA GLU A 119 -13.55 1.74 -1.51
C GLU A 119 -12.60 0.72 -0.87
N GLN A 120 -12.80 -0.57 -1.16
CA GLN A 120 -11.94 -1.66 -0.68
C GLN A 120 -10.87 -1.98 -1.72
N TYR A 121 -9.69 -2.39 -1.27
CA TYR A 121 -8.62 -2.85 -2.13
C TYR A 121 -8.14 -4.25 -1.75
N LEU A 122 -7.42 -4.87 -2.68
CA LEU A 122 -6.66 -6.09 -2.49
C LEU A 122 -5.26 -5.88 -3.06
N ILE A 123 -4.22 -6.18 -2.26
CA ILE A 123 -2.83 -6.28 -2.70
C ILE A 123 -2.47 -7.76 -2.66
N THR A 124 -2.05 -8.32 -3.79
CA THR A 124 -1.69 -9.75 -3.90
C THR A 124 -0.68 -9.99 -5.00
N THR A 125 0.03 -11.11 -4.95
CA THR A 125 0.99 -11.50 -5.99
C THR A 125 0.39 -12.56 -6.91
N VAL A 126 0.54 -12.36 -8.22
CA VAL A 126 0.10 -13.31 -9.26
C VAL A 126 1.31 -13.78 -10.06
N ASN A 127 1.51 -15.09 -10.10
CA ASN A 127 2.56 -15.72 -10.90
C ASN A 127 2.09 -15.96 -12.34
N ARG A 128 2.97 -15.72 -13.30
CA ARG A 128 2.72 -15.90 -14.75
C ARG A 128 1.41 -15.28 -15.23
N PRO A 129 1.18 -13.99 -14.92
CA PRO A 129 -0.08 -13.31 -15.22
C PRO A 129 -0.33 -13.23 -16.74
N PHE A 130 0.71 -12.91 -17.50
CA PHE A 130 0.68 -12.74 -18.96
C PHE A 130 1.83 -13.50 -19.61
N ALA A 131 1.80 -13.61 -20.94
CA ALA A 131 2.92 -14.19 -21.70
C ALA A 131 4.22 -13.38 -21.43
N ASN A 132 5.32 -14.07 -21.19
CA ASN A 132 6.64 -13.50 -20.89
C ASN A 132 6.71 -12.60 -19.62
N VAL A 133 5.74 -12.75 -18.70
CA VAL A 133 5.74 -12.10 -17.40
C VAL A 133 5.81 -13.17 -16.32
N ASP A 134 6.86 -13.09 -15.49
CA ASP A 134 7.10 -14.07 -14.43
C ASP A 134 6.15 -13.90 -13.27
N GLU A 135 6.01 -12.65 -12.79
CA GLU A 135 5.13 -12.32 -11.68
C GLU A 135 4.74 -10.83 -11.65
N VAL A 136 3.62 -10.55 -11.01
CA VAL A 136 3.18 -9.17 -10.72
C VAL A 136 2.68 -9.06 -9.30
N LEU A 137 2.92 -7.91 -8.68
CA LEU A 137 2.17 -7.46 -7.51
C LEU A 137 0.95 -6.70 -8.01
N VAL A 138 -0.24 -7.18 -7.71
CA VAL A 138 -1.49 -6.56 -8.11
C VAL A 138 -2.02 -5.72 -6.96
N VAL A 139 -2.30 -4.44 -7.21
CA VAL A 139 -3.06 -3.53 -6.35
C VAL A 139 -4.37 -3.24 -7.05
N VAL A 140 -5.44 -3.90 -6.65
CA VAL A 140 -6.75 -3.77 -7.28
C VAL A 140 -7.79 -3.19 -6.32
N GLY A 141 -8.53 -2.17 -6.76
CA GLY A 141 -9.64 -1.60 -6.02
C GLY A 141 -10.99 -2.09 -6.52
N SER A 142 -11.96 -2.26 -5.60
CA SER A 142 -13.38 -2.49 -5.93
C SER A 142 -13.95 -1.39 -6.81
N ASP A 143 -13.41 -0.19 -6.66
CA ASP A 143 -13.71 1.01 -7.43
C ASP A 143 -12.44 1.89 -7.52
N ARG A 144 -12.59 3.10 -8.10
CA ARG A 144 -11.51 4.09 -8.21
C ARG A 144 -10.86 4.40 -6.86
N ARG A 145 -11.67 4.63 -5.82
CA ARG A 145 -11.16 5.01 -4.49
C ARG A 145 -10.43 3.85 -3.84
N GLY A 146 -10.95 2.63 -3.96
CA GLY A 146 -10.26 1.43 -3.48
C GLY A 146 -8.89 1.28 -4.11
N ALA A 147 -8.75 1.48 -5.44
CA ALA A 147 -7.45 1.43 -6.12
C ALA A 147 -6.49 2.52 -5.61
N ILE A 148 -6.99 3.74 -5.39
CA ILE A 148 -6.20 4.85 -4.83
C ILE A 148 -5.75 4.52 -3.41
N TYR A 149 -6.63 4.00 -2.56
CA TYR A 149 -6.28 3.63 -1.18
C TYR A 149 -5.25 2.50 -1.13
N GLY A 150 -5.40 1.46 -1.94
CA GLY A 150 -4.39 0.40 -2.04
C GLY A 150 -3.03 0.91 -2.54
N THR A 151 -3.03 1.92 -3.41
CA THR A 151 -1.79 2.56 -3.89
C THR A 151 -1.10 3.33 -2.76
N TYR A 152 -1.85 4.10 -1.96
CA TYR A 152 -1.28 4.84 -0.82
C TYR A 152 -0.95 3.92 0.36
N GLU A 153 -1.66 2.79 0.54
CA GLU A 153 -1.23 1.74 1.46
C GLU A 153 0.17 1.25 1.08
N LEU A 154 0.40 0.94 -0.20
CA LEU A 154 1.72 0.52 -0.66
C LEU A 154 2.76 1.63 -0.45
N SER A 155 2.40 2.90 -0.65
CA SER A 155 3.26 4.06 -0.37
C SER A 155 3.67 4.12 1.10
N GLU A 156 2.73 3.93 2.02
CA GLU A 156 3.00 3.87 3.47
C GLU A 156 3.91 2.70 3.82
N GLN A 157 3.64 1.52 3.27
CA GLN A 157 4.41 0.30 3.51
C GLN A 157 5.87 0.40 3.01
N ILE A 158 6.15 1.16 1.96
CA ILE A 158 7.53 1.40 1.52
C ILE A 158 8.24 2.50 2.33
N GLY A 159 7.56 3.14 3.29
CA GLY A 159 8.16 4.09 4.23
C GLY A 159 7.86 5.57 3.98
N VAL A 160 6.82 5.90 3.21
CA VAL A 160 6.35 7.27 3.03
C VAL A 160 5.10 7.49 3.88
N SER A 161 5.26 8.15 5.01
CA SER A 161 4.16 8.43 5.94
C SER A 161 3.04 9.23 5.28
N PRO A 162 1.75 8.94 5.56
CA PRO A 162 0.63 9.81 5.17
C PRO A 162 0.78 11.25 5.68
N TRP A 163 1.56 11.44 6.74
CA TRP A 163 1.85 12.74 7.34
C TRP A 163 3.08 13.45 6.74
N TYR A 164 3.70 12.89 5.70
CA TYR A 164 4.86 13.45 5.04
C TYR A 164 4.67 14.94 4.68
N TRP A 165 3.51 15.30 4.12
CA TRP A 165 3.20 16.65 3.68
C TRP A 165 2.69 17.59 4.79
N TRP A 166 2.18 17.02 5.90
CA TRP A 166 1.50 17.80 6.93
C TRP A 166 2.31 17.98 8.22
N ALA A 167 3.21 17.06 8.48
CA ALA A 167 3.99 17.04 9.72
C ALA A 167 5.49 16.81 9.48
N ASP A 168 5.96 17.04 8.25
CA ASP A 168 7.38 16.93 7.87
C ASP A 168 8.04 15.61 8.31
N VAL A 169 7.27 14.50 8.29
CA VAL A 169 7.79 13.18 8.66
C VAL A 169 8.84 12.74 7.64
N PRO A 170 10.10 12.54 8.04
CA PRO A 170 11.16 12.22 7.10
C PRO A 170 10.98 10.79 6.54
N VAL A 171 11.33 10.63 5.27
CA VAL A 171 11.38 9.32 4.62
C VAL A 171 12.72 8.65 4.94
N VAL A 172 12.68 7.43 5.45
CA VAL A 172 13.88 6.62 5.69
C VAL A 172 14.36 6.02 4.38
N ARG A 173 15.63 6.27 4.03
CA ARG A 173 16.24 5.72 2.81
C ARG A 173 16.44 4.22 2.93
N GLN A 174 16.07 3.50 1.89
CA GLN A 174 16.24 2.06 1.76
C GLN A 174 16.81 1.71 0.39
N GLN A 175 17.57 0.62 0.30
CA GLN A 175 18.14 0.14 -0.96
C GLN A 175 17.38 -1.06 -1.49
N ASN A 176 16.84 -1.87 -0.59
CA ASN A 176 16.07 -3.06 -0.94
C ASN A 176 14.71 -3.01 -0.26
N LEU A 177 13.70 -3.43 -0.99
CA LEU A 177 12.33 -3.56 -0.50
C LEU A 177 11.68 -4.78 -1.14
N ALA A 178 11.08 -5.60 -0.33
CA ALA A 178 10.26 -6.71 -0.76
C ALA A 178 8.93 -6.68 0.01
N ILE A 179 7.89 -7.23 -0.57
CA ILE A 179 6.60 -7.47 0.09
C ILE A 179 6.40 -8.97 0.22
N GLU A 180 6.05 -9.43 1.42
CA GLU A 180 5.73 -10.84 1.64
C GLU A 180 4.54 -11.26 0.76
N ARG A 181 4.56 -12.50 0.26
CA ARG A 181 3.44 -13.01 -0.54
C ARG A 181 2.23 -13.23 0.37
N GLY A 182 1.08 -12.72 -0.06
CA GLY A 182 -0.16 -12.79 0.71
C GLY A 182 -1.28 -12.01 0.05
N ASN A 183 -2.41 -11.95 0.75
CA ASN A 183 -3.55 -11.13 0.40
C ASN A 183 -3.72 -10.06 1.48
N TYR A 184 -3.58 -8.80 1.11
CA TYR A 184 -3.64 -7.66 2.02
C TYR A 184 -4.80 -6.74 1.65
N THR A 185 -5.58 -6.37 2.64
CA THR A 185 -6.75 -5.48 2.49
C THR A 185 -7.07 -4.82 3.82
N ALA A 186 -7.50 -3.57 3.81
CA ALA A 186 -8.02 -2.89 5.00
C ALA A 186 -9.53 -3.09 5.19
N GLY A 187 -10.19 -3.74 4.24
CA GLY A 187 -11.65 -3.86 4.23
C GLY A 187 -12.35 -2.60 3.73
N GLU A 188 -13.69 -2.64 3.76
CA GLU A 188 -14.54 -1.51 3.39
C GLU A 188 -14.55 -0.47 4.52
N PRO A 189 -14.42 0.83 4.24
CA PRO A 189 -14.49 1.85 5.27
C PRO A 189 -15.80 1.85 6.04
N ALA A 190 -15.74 1.91 7.38
CA ALA A 190 -16.91 1.89 8.25
C ALA A 190 -17.82 3.11 8.06
N VAL A 191 -17.31 4.25 7.57
CA VAL A 191 -18.05 5.49 7.35
C VAL A 191 -18.01 5.86 5.88
N LYS A 192 -19.19 5.95 5.26
CA LYS A 192 -19.35 6.25 3.82
C LYS A 192 -18.93 7.68 3.46
N TYR A 193 -19.30 8.67 4.26
CA TYR A 193 -19.01 10.08 4.01
C TYR A 193 -17.94 10.56 4.98
N ARG A 194 -16.79 10.94 4.44
CA ARG A 194 -15.62 11.41 5.18
C ARG A 194 -15.10 12.67 4.52
N GLY A 195 -14.68 13.65 5.31
CA GLY A 195 -14.12 14.89 4.80
C GLY A 195 -13.55 15.75 5.91
N LEU A 196 -12.66 16.67 5.53
CA LEU A 196 -12.17 17.75 6.38
C LEU A 196 -12.87 19.04 5.95
N PHE A 197 -13.39 19.76 6.94
CA PHE A 197 -13.89 21.11 6.73
C PHE A 197 -12.75 22.08 7.12
N LEU A 198 -12.29 22.85 6.15
CA LEU A 198 -11.32 23.94 6.38
C LEU A 198 -12.11 25.25 6.27
N ASN A 199 -12.19 25.99 7.38
CA ASN A 199 -12.72 27.37 7.38
C ASN A 199 -11.61 28.35 6.99
#